data_d73781256c600183c32925613c6a839d
#
_entry.id   d73781256c600183c32925613c6a839d
#
_cell.length_a   1.000
_cell.length_b   1.000
_cell.length_c   1.000
_cell.angle_alpha   90.00
_cell.angle_beta   90.00
_cell.angle_gamma   90.00
#
_symmetry.space_group_name_H-M   'P 1'
#
loop_
_entity.id
_entity.type
_entity.pdbx_description
1 polymer ?
#
loop_
_entity_poly.entity_id
_entity_poly.type
_entity_poly.pdbx_seq_one_letter_code
_entity_poly.pdbx_strand_id
1 'polypeptide(L)' 'MNMKTLETNAINVWGENGKSWLNQLPGIIKQLSDYWSLRGIQPIDNMSYNYVAKAVQNDQSPVVLKISC' A
#
# COMPACT_ATOMS: atom_id res chain seq x y z
N MET A 1 -4.74 12.34 2.10
CA MET A 1 -4.72 10.99 2.68
C MET A 1 -3.74 10.93 3.83
N ASN A 2 -4.07 10.20 4.87
CA ASN A 2 -3.24 10.15 6.08
C ASN A 2 -2.81 8.71 6.35
N MET A 3 -1.52 8.42 6.15
CA MET A 3 -0.94 7.11 6.45
C MET A 3 -0.42 6.99 7.87
N LYS A 4 -0.63 8.00 8.69
CA LYS A 4 -0.05 8.06 10.03
C LYS A 4 -0.52 6.90 10.91
N THR A 5 -1.80 6.53 10.82
CA THR A 5 -2.33 5.41 11.59
C THR A 5 -1.67 4.10 11.18
N LEU A 6 -1.51 3.86 9.87
CA LEU A 6 -0.82 2.68 9.38
C LEU A 6 0.63 2.64 9.85
N GLU A 7 1.34 3.76 9.75
CA GLU A 7 2.73 3.86 10.19
C GLU A 7 2.86 3.55 11.68
N THR A 8 2.03 4.18 12.51
CA THR A 8 2.04 3.96 13.95
C THR A 8 1.75 2.50 14.29
N ASN A 9 0.74 1.92 13.66
CA ASN A 9 0.35 0.53 13.93
C ASN A 9 1.43 -0.44 13.48
N ALA A 10 2.04 -0.22 12.33
CA ALA A 10 3.09 -1.10 11.83
C ALA A 10 4.29 -1.12 12.78
N ILE A 11 4.70 0.04 13.25
CA ILE A 11 5.84 0.14 14.18
C ILE A 11 5.49 -0.48 15.52
N ASN A 12 4.28 -0.25 16.03
CA ASN A 12 3.85 -0.79 17.32
C ASN A 12 3.74 -2.31 17.31
N VAL A 13 3.26 -2.91 16.20
CA VAL A 13 3.05 -4.35 16.11
C VAL A 13 4.32 -5.08 15.71
N TRP A 14 5.06 -4.56 14.74
CA TRP A 14 6.20 -5.27 14.14
C TRP A 14 7.56 -4.62 14.42
N GLY A 15 7.60 -3.48 15.09
CA GLY A 15 8.83 -2.80 15.46
C GLY A 15 9.70 -2.48 14.24
N GLU A 16 10.96 -2.92 14.28
CA GLU A 16 11.92 -2.66 13.20
C GLU A 16 11.47 -3.27 11.87
N ASN A 17 10.81 -4.43 11.92
CA ASN A 17 10.28 -5.06 10.70
C ASN A 17 9.19 -4.20 10.07
N GLY A 18 8.34 -3.60 10.89
CA GLY A 18 7.30 -2.68 10.40
C GLY A 18 7.91 -1.44 9.79
N LYS A 19 8.93 -0.88 10.42
CA LYS A 19 9.63 0.29 9.89
C LYS A 19 10.30 -0.02 8.55
N SER A 20 10.94 -1.17 8.45
CA SER A 20 11.56 -1.61 7.20
C SER A 20 10.52 -1.79 6.09
N TRP A 21 9.39 -2.40 6.42
CA TRP A 21 8.29 -2.59 5.48
C TRP A 21 7.77 -1.24 4.97
N LEU A 22 7.58 -0.27 5.85
CA LEU A 22 7.12 1.07 5.48
C LEU A 22 8.11 1.73 4.50
N ASN A 23 9.40 1.55 4.73
CA ASN A 23 10.43 2.08 3.84
C ASN A 23 10.41 1.42 2.47
N GLN A 24 10.00 0.16 2.39
CA GLN A 24 9.95 -0.60 1.15
C GLN A 24 8.64 -0.41 0.37
N LEU A 25 7.60 0.12 1.02
CA LEU A 25 6.28 0.25 0.41
C LEU A 25 6.29 0.97 -0.95
N PRO A 26 6.95 2.13 -1.10
CA PRO A 26 6.94 2.80 -2.41
C PRO A 26 7.50 1.92 -3.53
N GLY A 27 8.55 1.16 -3.26
CA GLY A 27 9.13 0.24 -4.23
C GLY A 27 8.22 -0.93 -4.55
N ILE A 28 7.56 -1.48 -3.53
CA ILE A 28 6.61 -2.58 -3.71
C ILE A 28 5.43 -2.11 -4.56
N ILE A 29 4.89 -0.94 -4.27
CA ILE A 29 3.77 -0.37 -5.03
C ILE A 29 4.17 -0.17 -6.47
N LYS A 30 5.38 0.33 -6.72
CA LYS A 30 5.85 0.53 -8.08
C LYS A 30 5.99 -0.79 -8.84
N GLN A 31 6.54 -1.82 -8.18
CA GLN A 31 6.69 -3.14 -8.80
C GLN A 31 5.34 -3.74 -9.16
N LEU A 32 4.37 -3.66 -8.27
CA LEU A 32 3.02 -4.16 -8.53
C LEU A 32 2.33 -3.35 -9.63
N SER A 33 2.51 -2.04 -9.62
CA SER A 33 1.96 -1.16 -10.64
C SER A 33 2.49 -1.52 -12.03
N ASP A 34 3.79 -1.76 -12.14
CA ASP A 34 4.41 -2.14 -13.41
C ASP A 34 3.97 -3.54 -13.86
N TYR A 35 3.93 -4.49 -12.92
CA TYR A 35 3.59 -5.87 -13.22
C TYR A 35 2.14 -6.01 -13.72
N TRP A 36 1.21 -5.30 -13.08
CA TRP A 36 -0.22 -5.40 -13.38
C TRP A 36 -0.72 -4.28 -14.29
N SER A 37 0.18 -3.39 -14.75
CA SER A 37 -0.17 -2.22 -15.57
C SER A 37 -1.24 -1.35 -14.91
N LEU A 38 -1.04 -1.06 -13.63
CA LEU A 38 -2.00 -0.29 -12.84
C LEU A 38 -1.85 1.20 -13.09
N ARG A 39 -2.98 1.91 -13.04
CA ARG A 39 -3.02 3.36 -13.16
C ARG A 39 -3.96 3.93 -12.11
N GLY A 40 -3.77 5.22 -11.80
CA GLY A 40 -4.65 5.93 -10.89
C GLY A 40 -4.66 5.33 -9.50
N ILE A 41 -3.48 4.96 -8.98
CA ILE A 41 -3.39 4.36 -7.64
C ILE A 41 -3.77 5.41 -6.61
N GLN A 42 -4.82 5.14 -5.86
CA GLN A 42 -5.33 6.05 -4.83
C GLN A 42 -5.43 5.30 -3.51
N PRO A 43 -4.54 5.61 -2.56
CA PRO A 43 -4.63 5.01 -1.22
C PRO A 43 -5.95 5.40 -0.56
N ILE A 44 -6.55 4.48 0.18
CA ILE A 44 -7.76 4.77 0.93
C ILE A 44 -7.42 5.37 2.30
N ASP A 45 -8.41 6.01 2.93
CA ASP A 45 -8.16 6.74 4.18
C ASP A 45 -8.15 5.86 5.43
N ASN A 46 -8.79 4.71 5.39
CA ASN A 46 -9.01 3.87 6.59
C ASN A 46 -8.05 2.69 6.64
N MET A 47 -6.76 2.96 6.58
CA MET A 47 -5.74 1.91 6.73
C MET A 47 -5.42 1.70 8.20
N SER A 48 -5.45 0.43 8.66
CA SER A 48 -5.08 0.08 10.03
C SER A 48 -3.75 -0.66 10.08
N TYR A 49 -3.66 -1.85 9.47
CA TYR A 49 -2.45 -2.68 9.51
C TYR A 49 -1.93 -3.06 8.13
N ASN A 50 -2.67 -2.75 7.09
CA ASN A 50 -2.29 -3.05 5.72
C ASN A 50 -2.33 -1.78 4.89
N TYR A 51 -1.46 -1.70 3.87
CA TYR A 51 -1.62 -0.69 2.85
C TYR A 51 -2.73 -1.12 1.91
N VAL A 52 -3.70 -0.25 1.70
CA VAL A 52 -4.83 -0.52 0.81
C VAL A 52 -5.02 0.65 -0.15
N ALA A 53 -5.13 0.35 -1.42
CA ALA A 53 -5.32 1.38 -2.45
C ALA A 53 -6.23 0.87 -3.55
N LYS A 54 -6.98 1.78 -4.15
CA LYS A 54 -7.74 1.53 -5.37
C LYS A 54 -6.87 1.85 -6.58
N ALA A 55 -7.04 1.09 -7.64
CA ALA A 55 -6.33 1.34 -8.89
C ALA A 55 -7.16 0.84 -10.05
N VAL A 56 -6.70 1.10 -11.27
CA VAL A 56 -7.36 0.67 -12.49
C VAL A 56 -6.35 -0.07 -13.35
N GLN A 57 -6.74 -1.21 -13.88
CA GLN A 57 -5.91 -1.95 -14.83
C GLN A 57 -5.96 -1.34 -16.22
N ASN A 58 -5.10 -1.84 -17.10
CA ASN A 58 -4.97 -1.32 -18.45
C ASN A 58 -6.28 -1.41 -19.26
N ASP A 59 -7.12 -2.40 -18.97
CA ASP A 59 -8.43 -2.56 -19.57
C ASP A 59 -9.53 -1.78 -18.83
N GLN A 60 -9.14 -0.90 -17.93
CA GLN A 60 -10.01 -0.07 -17.10
C GLN A 60 -10.80 -0.84 -16.04
N SER A 61 -10.42 -2.07 -15.76
CA SER A 61 -11.03 -2.83 -14.66
C SER A 61 -10.58 -2.29 -13.31
N PRO A 62 -11.50 -2.04 -12.38
CA PRO A 62 -11.13 -1.59 -11.04
C PRO A 62 -10.50 -2.73 -10.24
N VAL A 63 -9.45 -2.41 -9.49
CA VAL A 63 -8.77 -3.37 -8.61
C VAL A 63 -8.47 -2.72 -7.28
N VAL A 64 -8.21 -3.56 -6.28
CA VAL A 64 -7.79 -3.11 -4.96
C VAL A 64 -6.45 -3.77 -4.64
N LEU A 65 -5.48 -2.94 -4.29
CA LEU A 65 -4.20 -3.42 -3.78
C LEU A 65 -4.27 -3.54 -2.26
N LYS A 66 -3.81 -4.66 -1.75
CA LYS A 66 -3.70 -4.87 -0.30
C LYS A 66 -2.32 -5.45 -0.02
N ILE A 67 -1.49 -4.70 0.69
CA ILE A 67 -0.11 -5.07 0.97
C ILE A 67 0.05 -5.19 2.48
N SER A 68 0.47 -6.37 2.93
CA SER A 68 0.70 -6.67 4.34
C SER A 68 2.19 -6.71 4.65
N CYS A 69 2.51 -6.42 5.89
CA CYS A 69 3.87 -6.55 6.38
C CYS A 69 4.30 -8.01 6.48
#